data_8489f20c1e79db485510456d8c9bfccc
#
_entry.id   8489f20c1e79db485510456d8c9bfccc
#
_cell.length_a   1.000
_cell.length_b   1.000
_cell.length_c   1.000
_cell.angle_alpha   90.00
_cell.angle_beta   90.00
_cell.angle_gamma   90.00
#
_symmetry.space_group_name_H-M   'P 1'
#
loop_
_entity.id
_entity.type
_entity.pdbx_description
1 polymer ?
#
loop_
_entity_poly.entity_id
_entity_poly.type
_entity_poly.pdbx_seq_one_letter_code
_entity_poly.pdbx_strand_id
1 'polypeptide(L)'
;MTALVTPKVRTTIELKGLSLEELEELVALCGEPSYRGRQLFQWIYARGCRRFEEMTDLPAALRATLVEEASIGALTCLDKQVSSDGTRKYLFGCADGRKIETVLIPDEGRLTACLSIQVGCALACAFCLTGMMGFVRHLHAGEIVDQVLALREELSPGERIGNLVLMGMGEPLHNYDATVKALVILLHPLGLAYPPRRVTRPTRRPRSRSRSPPSSRSPASPPRSP
;
A
#
# COMPACT_ATOMS: atom_id res chain seq x y z
N MET A 1 38.00 15.33 30.00
CA MET A 1 36.63 14.83 30.14
C MET A 1 35.88 15.17 28.86
N THR A 2 35.80 14.24 27.92
CA THR A 2 35.17 14.43 26.62
C THR A 2 33.66 14.11 26.79
N ALA A 3 32.83 15.14 26.68
CA ALA A 3 31.40 14.97 26.73
C ALA A 3 30.93 14.12 25.54
N LEU A 4 30.37 12.94 25.80
CA LEU A 4 29.67 12.14 24.80
C LEU A 4 28.42 12.90 24.36
N VAL A 5 28.48 13.50 23.18
CA VAL A 5 27.29 14.05 22.51
C VAL A 5 26.46 12.85 22.05
N THR A 6 25.44 12.51 22.83
CA THR A 6 24.41 11.54 22.38
C THR A 6 23.73 12.13 21.15
N PRO A 7 23.70 11.43 20.00
CA PRO A 7 22.98 11.89 18.84
C PRO A 7 21.48 11.97 19.20
N LYS A 8 20.92 13.18 19.14
CA LYS A 8 19.49 13.41 19.28
C LYS A 8 18.83 12.72 18.07
N VAL A 9 18.14 11.61 18.32
CA VAL A 9 17.34 10.94 17.28
C VAL A 9 16.29 11.95 16.83
N ARG A 10 16.55 12.64 15.73
CA ARG A 10 15.55 13.49 15.09
C ARG A 10 14.51 12.57 14.45
N THR A 11 13.30 12.61 14.94
CA THR A 11 12.17 11.94 14.29
C THR A 11 11.83 12.72 13.04
N THR A 12 12.29 12.25 11.89
CA THR A 12 11.93 12.83 10.58
C THR A 12 10.49 12.48 10.24
N ILE A 13 9.75 13.44 9.68
CA ILE A 13 8.37 13.26 9.22
C ILE A 13 8.39 12.51 7.90
N GLU A 14 7.76 11.34 7.84
CA GLU A 14 7.60 10.59 6.59
C GLU A 14 6.47 11.20 5.76
N LEU A 15 6.80 11.76 4.60
CA LEU A 15 5.83 12.45 3.74
C LEU A 15 5.03 11.49 2.86
N LYS A 16 5.61 10.34 2.49
CA LYS A 16 4.90 9.37 1.68
C LYS A 16 3.82 8.69 2.52
N GLY A 17 2.59 8.83 2.07
CA GLY A 17 1.39 8.42 2.82
C GLY A 17 0.60 9.58 3.40
N LEU A 18 1.08 10.82 3.28
CA LEU A 18 0.28 11.99 3.58
C LEU A 18 -0.66 12.33 2.42
N SER A 19 -1.91 12.68 2.75
CA SER A 19 -2.88 13.17 1.78
C SER A 19 -2.51 14.59 1.30
N LEU A 20 -3.26 15.09 0.32
CA LEU A 20 -3.06 16.47 -0.13
C LEU A 20 -3.28 17.47 1.00
N GLU A 21 -4.35 17.29 1.76
CA GLU A 21 -4.73 18.15 2.88
C GLU A 21 -3.63 18.15 3.95
N GLU A 22 -3.11 17.00 4.33
CA GLU A 22 -2.03 16.87 5.31
C GLU A 22 -0.72 17.51 4.82
N LEU A 23 -0.42 17.46 3.52
CA LEU A 23 0.74 18.17 2.98
C LEU A 23 0.52 19.70 2.90
N GLU A 24 -0.71 20.14 2.64
CA GLU A 24 -1.08 21.58 2.71
C GLU A 24 -0.95 22.11 4.15
N GLU A 25 -1.38 21.34 5.14
CA GLU A 25 -1.20 21.67 6.56
C GLU A 25 0.28 21.69 6.96
N LEU A 26 1.06 20.70 6.52
CA LEU A 26 2.49 20.64 6.81
C LEU A 26 3.24 21.88 6.30
N VAL A 27 3.02 22.27 5.05
CA VAL A 27 3.71 23.44 4.48
C VAL A 27 3.25 24.75 5.14
N ALA A 28 1.98 24.82 5.59
CA ALA A 28 1.49 25.96 6.35
C ALA A 28 2.19 26.10 7.71
N LEU A 29 2.51 24.99 8.38
CA LEU A 29 3.34 24.97 9.59
C LEU A 29 4.77 25.46 9.34
N CYS A 30 5.29 25.28 8.12
CA CYS A 30 6.57 25.84 7.68
C CYS A 30 6.48 27.34 7.27
N GLY A 31 5.32 27.98 7.43
CA GLY A 31 5.10 29.37 7.03
C GLY A 31 4.89 29.59 5.53
N GLU A 32 4.66 28.53 4.78
CA GLU A 32 4.47 28.56 3.32
C GLU A 32 2.98 28.54 2.94
N PRO A 33 2.59 29.13 1.80
CA PRO A 33 1.22 29.04 1.31
C PRO A 33 0.79 27.61 0.99
N SER A 34 -0.49 27.26 1.24
CA SER A 34 -1.03 25.90 1.06
C SER A 34 -0.82 25.31 -0.34
N TYR A 35 -0.79 26.14 -1.40
CA TYR A 35 -0.53 25.62 -2.76
C TYR A 35 0.82 24.93 -2.91
N ARG A 36 1.79 25.19 -2.01
CA ARG A 36 3.06 24.46 -1.96
C ARG A 36 2.86 22.99 -1.59
N GLY A 37 1.83 22.70 -0.77
CA GLY A 37 1.41 21.30 -0.49
C GLY A 37 0.98 20.56 -1.75
N ARG A 38 0.26 21.26 -2.67
CA ARG A 38 -0.09 20.69 -4.00
C ARG A 38 1.15 20.37 -4.85
N GLN A 39 2.12 21.28 -4.88
CA GLN A 39 3.37 21.07 -5.60
C GLN A 39 4.10 19.86 -5.00
N LEU A 40 4.23 19.79 -3.69
CA LEU A 40 4.86 18.68 -2.98
C LEU A 40 4.14 17.35 -3.26
N PHE A 41 2.79 17.33 -3.21
CA PHE A 41 1.97 16.18 -3.55
C PHE A 41 2.23 15.70 -4.99
N GLN A 42 2.28 16.61 -5.95
CA GLN A 42 2.55 16.27 -7.36
C GLN A 42 3.96 15.72 -7.55
N TRP A 43 4.97 16.28 -6.87
CA TRP A 43 6.33 15.78 -6.92
C TRP A 43 6.43 14.35 -6.38
N ILE A 44 5.83 14.08 -5.23
CA ILE A 44 5.88 12.77 -4.60
C ILE A 44 5.09 11.73 -5.41
N TYR A 45 3.83 12.03 -5.76
CA TYR A 45 2.92 11.00 -6.28
C TYR A 45 2.77 10.98 -7.81
N ALA A 46 2.75 12.13 -8.47
CA ALA A 46 2.63 12.15 -9.93
C ALA A 46 3.97 11.87 -10.61
N ARG A 47 5.05 12.49 -10.12
CA ARG A 47 6.39 12.37 -10.69
C ARG A 47 7.23 11.26 -10.06
N GLY A 48 6.86 10.76 -8.87
CA GLY A 48 7.61 9.71 -8.15
C GLY A 48 8.93 10.20 -7.58
N CYS A 49 9.07 11.53 -7.37
CA CYS A 49 10.31 12.12 -6.88
C CYS A 49 10.63 11.65 -5.46
N ARG A 50 11.89 11.29 -5.21
CA ARG A 50 12.39 10.82 -3.92
C ARG A 50 13.36 11.78 -3.24
N ARG A 51 13.66 12.91 -3.88
CA ARG A 51 14.68 13.88 -3.41
C ARG A 51 14.12 15.29 -3.45
N PHE A 52 14.17 15.98 -2.32
CA PHE A 52 13.66 17.36 -2.22
C PHE A 52 14.44 18.33 -3.10
N GLU A 53 15.72 18.07 -3.35
CA GLU A 53 16.59 18.91 -4.19
C GLU A 53 16.08 19.01 -5.63
N GLU A 54 15.38 17.99 -6.11
CA GLU A 54 14.84 17.91 -7.47
C GLU A 54 13.53 18.71 -7.64
N MET A 55 12.89 19.12 -6.54
CA MET A 55 11.60 19.84 -6.51
C MET A 55 11.79 21.33 -6.83
N THR A 56 12.16 21.63 -8.06
CA THR A 56 12.69 22.95 -8.47
C THR A 56 11.68 24.10 -8.40
N ASP A 57 10.38 23.81 -8.37
CA ASP A 57 9.29 24.81 -8.22
C ASP A 57 8.95 25.12 -6.75
N LEU A 58 9.60 24.42 -5.79
CA LEU A 58 9.55 24.76 -4.38
C LEU A 58 10.66 25.77 -4.00
N PRO A 59 10.40 26.70 -3.09
CA PRO A 59 11.43 27.63 -2.58
C PRO A 59 12.64 26.87 -2.01
N ALA A 60 13.83 27.40 -2.24
CA ALA A 60 15.07 26.78 -1.75
C ALA A 60 15.07 26.61 -0.23
N ALA A 61 14.53 27.61 0.51
CA ALA A 61 14.40 27.56 1.95
C ALA A 61 13.49 26.40 2.41
N LEU A 62 12.31 26.24 1.78
CA LEU A 62 11.41 25.13 2.10
C LEU A 62 12.09 23.77 1.81
N ARG A 63 12.77 23.63 0.67
CA ARG A 63 13.51 22.39 0.35
C ARG A 63 14.57 22.07 1.40
N ALA A 64 15.32 23.07 1.86
CA ALA A 64 16.32 22.89 2.91
C ALA A 64 15.68 22.40 4.23
N THR A 65 14.57 23.03 4.64
CA THR A 65 13.81 22.58 5.83
C THR A 65 13.31 21.15 5.68
N LEU A 66 12.76 20.77 4.51
CA LEU A 66 12.27 19.42 4.26
C LEU A 66 13.42 18.38 4.27
N VAL A 67 14.61 18.72 3.77
CA VAL A 67 15.77 17.82 3.85
C VAL A 67 16.19 17.55 5.30
N GLU A 68 16.05 18.53 6.18
CA GLU A 68 16.42 18.38 7.59
C GLU A 68 15.35 17.67 8.44
N GLU A 69 14.06 17.89 8.15
CA GLU A 69 12.96 17.52 9.05
C GLU A 69 12.05 16.42 8.49
N ALA A 70 12.14 16.13 7.21
CA ALA A 70 11.26 15.18 6.54
C ALA A 70 12.04 14.13 5.73
N SER A 71 11.34 13.05 5.41
CA SER A 71 11.81 12.00 4.51
C SER A 71 10.73 11.62 3.50
N ILE A 72 11.17 11.16 2.33
CA ILE A 72 10.30 10.51 1.37
C ILE A 72 10.74 9.05 1.36
N GLY A 73 10.20 8.26 2.29
CA GLY A 73 10.54 6.86 2.46
C GLY A 73 10.33 6.06 1.19
N ALA A 74 11.12 5.03 1.03
CA ALA A 74 11.07 4.19 -0.15
C ALA A 74 11.16 2.71 0.25
N LEU A 75 10.33 1.90 -0.40
CA LEU A 75 10.54 0.46 -0.42
C LEU A 75 11.80 0.16 -1.23
N THR A 76 12.62 -0.77 -0.75
CA THR A 76 13.81 -1.22 -1.46
C THR A 76 13.50 -2.52 -2.19
N CYS A 77 13.69 -2.57 -3.52
CA CYS A 77 13.58 -3.82 -4.25
C CYS A 77 14.76 -4.72 -3.88
N LEU A 78 14.47 -5.85 -3.22
CA LEU A 78 15.46 -6.83 -2.76
C LEU A 78 15.64 -7.98 -3.76
N ASP A 79 14.57 -8.36 -4.44
CA ASP A 79 14.57 -9.44 -5.42
C ASP A 79 13.45 -9.24 -6.45
N LYS A 80 13.66 -9.77 -7.66
CA LYS A 80 12.72 -9.75 -8.78
C LYS A 80 12.74 -11.08 -9.49
N GLN A 81 11.60 -11.75 -9.53
CA GLN A 81 11.41 -13.00 -10.26
C GLN A 81 10.47 -12.78 -11.44
N VAL A 82 10.81 -13.33 -12.58
CA VAL A 82 10.02 -13.22 -13.81
C VAL A 82 9.63 -14.62 -14.28
N SER A 83 8.33 -14.84 -14.41
CA SER A 83 7.78 -16.09 -14.94
C SER A 83 7.71 -16.09 -16.47
N SER A 84 7.53 -17.26 -17.07
CA SER A 84 7.47 -17.44 -18.53
C SER A 84 6.30 -16.72 -19.19
N ASP A 85 5.22 -16.43 -18.46
CA ASP A 85 4.05 -15.67 -18.90
C ASP A 85 4.25 -14.14 -18.79
N GLY A 86 5.43 -13.69 -18.35
CA GLY A 86 5.76 -12.28 -18.13
C GLY A 86 5.32 -11.72 -16.78
N THR A 87 4.72 -12.52 -15.90
CA THR A 87 4.42 -12.12 -14.51
C THR A 87 5.72 -11.83 -13.76
N ARG A 88 5.75 -10.69 -13.06
CA ARG A 88 6.93 -10.24 -12.27
C ARG A 88 6.55 -10.17 -10.81
N LYS A 89 7.24 -10.93 -9.97
CA LYS A 89 7.11 -10.87 -8.52
C LYS A 89 8.29 -10.11 -7.93
N TYR A 90 8.00 -9.10 -7.15
CA TYR A 90 8.98 -8.26 -6.47
C TYR A 90 8.95 -8.53 -4.97
N LEU A 91 10.12 -8.67 -4.38
CA LEU A 91 10.30 -8.69 -2.93
C LEU A 91 10.79 -7.31 -2.50
N PHE A 92 9.96 -6.56 -1.79
CA PHE A 92 10.31 -5.26 -1.27
C PHE A 92 10.67 -5.33 0.21
N GLY A 93 11.75 -4.62 0.60
CA GLY A 93 12.13 -4.37 1.98
C GLY A 93 11.49 -3.09 2.49
N CYS A 94 10.89 -3.14 3.67
CA CYS A 94 10.40 -1.99 4.42
C CYS A 94 11.52 -1.40 5.30
N ALA A 95 11.35 -0.15 5.77
CA ALA A 95 12.34 0.54 6.59
C ALA A 95 12.68 -0.18 7.91
N ASP A 96 11.77 -0.98 8.45
CA ASP A 96 11.93 -1.80 9.66
C ASP A 96 12.60 -3.17 9.39
N GLY A 97 13.08 -3.41 8.17
CA GLY A 97 13.69 -4.67 7.73
C GLY A 97 12.70 -5.79 7.41
N ARG A 98 11.40 -5.56 7.54
CA ARG A 98 10.36 -6.50 7.11
C ARG A 98 10.26 -6.53 5.59
N LYS A 99 9.68 -7.60 5.06
CA LYS A 99 9.59 -7.83 3.62
C LYS A 99 8.15 -8.07 3.21
N ILE A 100 7.80 -7.56 2.04
CA ILE A 100 6.50 -7.78 1.40
C ILE A 100 6.68 -8.19 -0.05
N GLU A 101 5.72 -8.89 -0.60
CA GLU A 101 5.68 -9.23 -2.01
C GLU A 101 4.67 -8.35 -2.75
N THR A 102 5.01 -7.98 -3.97
CA THR A 102 4.13 -7.25 -4.89
C THR A 102 4.27 -7.91 -6.26
N VAL A 103 3.16 -8.10 -6.97
CA VAL A 103 3.17 -8.82 -8.24
C VAL A 103 2.64 -7.92 -9.35
N LEU A 104 3.33 -7.94 -10.48
CA LEU A 104 2.91 -7.30 -11.73
C LEU A 104 2.50 -8.38 -12.72
N ILE A 105 1.22 -8.38 -13.09
CA ILE A 105 0.60 -9.43 -13.90
C ILE A 105 0.24 -8.83 -15.26
N PRO A 106 0.72 -9.39 -16.40
CA PRO A 106 0.27 -9.00 -17.73
C PRO A 106 -1.23 -9.22 -17.91
N ASP A 107 -1.93 -8.25 -18.51
CA ASP A 107 -3.39 -8.26 -18.74
C ASP A 107 -3.72 -7.48 -20.02
N GLU A 108 -3.89 -8.14 -21.15
CA GLU A 108 -4.33 -7.58 -22.44
C GLU A 108 -3.74 -6.20 -22.80
N GLY A 109 -2.41 -6.12 -22.88
CA GLY A 109 -1.68 -4.88 -23.22
C GLY A 109 -1.56 -3.85 -22.09
N ARG A 110 -1.87 -4.28 -20.85
CA ARG A 110 -1.70 -3.53 -19.61
C ARG A 110 -1.07 -4.43 -18.56
N LEU A 111 -0.73 -3.84 -17.43
CA LEU A 111 -0.26 -4.57 -16.26
C LEU A 111 -1.24 -4.36 -15.11
N THR A 112 -1.52 -5.41 -14.37
CA THR A 112 -2.26 -5.36 -13.11
C THR A 112 -1.27 -5.49 -11.96
N ALA A 113 -1.22 -4.49 -11.06
CA ALA A 113 -0.40 -4.54 -9.87
C ALA A 113 -1.20 -5.14 -8.70
N CYS A 114 -0.69 -6.24 -8.14
CA CYS A 114 -1.23 -6.90 -6.95
C CYS A 114 -0.47 -6.42 -5.73
N LEU A 115 -1.12 -5.60 -4.89
CA LEU A 115 -0.50 -4.87 -3.78
C LEU A 115 -0.74 -5.59 -2.45
N SER A 116 0.30 -5.58 -1.61
CA SER A 116 0.25 -6.03 -0.22
C SER A 116 -0.26 -4.92 0.71
N ILE A 117 -0.95 -5.32 1.78
CA ILE A 117 -1.59 -4.43 2.75
C ILE A 117 -1.05 -4.66 4.17
N GLN A 118 -0.44 -5.81 4.41
CA GLN A 118 0.14 -6.20 5.69
C GLN A 118 1.45 -6.94 5.48
N VAL A 119 2.26 -6.99 6.50
CA VAL A 119 3.34 -7.98 6.62
C VAL A 119 2.74 -9.21 7.27
N GLY A 120 2.61 -10.30 6.50
CA GLY A 120 1.84 -11.48 6.90
C GLY A 120 0.31 -11.24 6.82
N CYS A 121 -0.48 -12.14 7.42
CA CYS A 121 -1.94 -12.03 7.43
C CYS A 121 -2.55 -12.77 8.63
N ALA A 122 -3.52 -12.15 9.29
CA ALA A 122 -4.21 -12.72 10.45
C ALA A 122 -5.36 -13.69 10.08
N LEU A 123 -5.81 -13.73 8.83
CA LEU A 123 -6.99 -14.52 8.44
C LEU A 123 -6.75 -16.02 8.33
N ALA A 124 -5.49 -16.48 8.35
CA ALA A 124 -5.11 -17.89 8.33
C ALA A 124 -5.93 -18.75 7.34
N CYS A 125 -6.14 -18.25 6.10
CA CYS A 125 -6.87 -18.97 5.07
C CYS A 125 -6.13 -20.25 4.70
N ALA A 126 -6.82 -21.40 4.74
CA ALA A 126 -6.21 -22.74 4.56
C ALA A 126 -5.43 -22.96 3.24
N PHE A 127 -5.71 -22.16 2.21
CA PHE A 127 -5.04 -22.23 0.91
C PHE A 127 -3.98 -21.14 0.68
N CYS A 128 -3.76 -20.25 1.67
CA CYS A 128 -2.94 -19.06 1.49
C CYS A 128 -1.63 -19.17 2.27
N LEU A 129 -0.50 -19.15 1.54
CA LEU A 129 0.83 -19.22 2.17
C LEU A 129 1.07 -18.05 3.13
N THR A 130 0.63 -16.84 2.77
CA THR A 130 0.73 -15.65 3.65
C THR A 130 0.00 -15.86 4.97
N GLY A 131 -1.16 -16.56 4.95
CA GLY A 131 -1.88 -16.90 6.17
C GLY A 131 -1.12 -17.85 7.10
N MET A 132 -0.27 -18.72 6.53
CA MET A 132 0.60 -19.62 7.31
C MET A 132 1.79 -18.89 7.94
N MET A 133 2.20 -17.74 7.41
CA MET A 133 3.31 -16.93 7.95
C MET A 133 2.90 -16.17 9.22
N GLY A 134 1.61 -16.10 9.53
CA GLY A 134 1.07 -15.30 10.62
C GLY A 134 1.06 -13.80 10.33
N PHE A 135 0.51 -13.03 11.26
CA PHE A 135 0.43 -11.57 11.18
C PHE A 135 1.60 -10.93 11.94
N VAL A 136 2.24 -9.96 11.31
CA VAL A 136 3.32 -9.18 11.93
C VAL A 136 2.87 -7.75 12.22
N ARG A 137 2.47 -7.00 11.17
CA ARG A 137 1.94 -5.64 11.28
C ARG A 137 1.15 -5.20 10.05
N HIS A 138 0.41 -4.13 10.23
CA HIS A 138 -0.18 -3.39 9.13
C HIS A 138 0.90 -2.63 8.33
N LEU A 139 0.68 -2.44 7.03
CA LEU A 139 1.44 -1.47 6.24
C LEU A 139 0.85 -0.08 6.45
N HIS A 140 1.71 0.92 6.49
CA HIS A 140 1.29 2.32 6.45
C HIS A 140 0.79 2.69 5.05
N ALA A 141 -0.02 3.74 4.94
CA ALA A 141 -0.54 4.20 3.66
C ALA A 141 0.59 4.50 2.65
N GLY A 142 1.70 5.06 3.12
CA GLY A 142 2.90 5.32 2.31
C GLY A 142 3.50 4.05 1.72
N GLU A 143 3.62 2.97 2.51
CA GLU A 143 4.15 1.69 2.02
C GLU A 143 3.22 1.04 0.99
N ILE A 144 1.89 1.21 1.14
CA ILE A 144 0.92 0.70 0.16
C ILE A 144 1.04 1.46 -1.17
N VAL A 145 1.13 2.79 -1.12
CA VAL A 145 1.29 3.65 -2.31
C VAL A 145 2.64 3.43 -2.96
N ASP A 146 3.69 3.26 -2.17
CA ASP A 146 5.06 3.13 -2.68
C ASP A 146 5.28 1.87 -3.50
N GLN A 147 4.53 0.80 -3.27
CA GLN A 147 4.55 -0.37 -4.16
C GLN A 147 4.24 0.03 -5.60
N VAL A 148 3.25 0.91 -5.81
CA VAL A 148 2.89 1.38 -7.15
C VAL A 148 3.98 2.27 -7.74
N LEU A 149 4.56 3.17 -6.94
CA LEU A 149 5.63 4.06 -7.37
C LEU A 149 6.89 3.27 -7.74
N ALA A 150 7.30 2.32 -6.90
CA ALA A 150 8.44 1.45 -7.15
C ALA A 150 8.24 0.58 -8.40
N LEU A 151 7.04 0.03 -8.60
CA LEU A 151 6.73 -0.72 -9.81
C LEU A 151 6.79 0.15 -11.08
N ARG A 152 6.38 1.42 -11.00
CA ARG A 152 6.44 2.34 -12.15
C ARG A 152 7.87 2.60 -12.62
N GLU A 153 8.85 2.62 -11.71
CA GLU A 153 10.28 2.78 -12.05
C GLU A 153 10.84 1.56 -12.80
N GLU A 154 10.22 0.40 -12.63
CA GLU A 154 10.62 -0.87 -13.24
C GLU A 154 9.94 -1.14 -14.60
N LEU A 155 9.07 -0.24 -15.07
CA LEU A 155 8.36 -0.41 -16.33
C LEU A 155 9.25 -0.14 -17.53
N SER A 156 9.14 -1.00 -18.54
CA SER A 156 9.73 -0.75 -19.86
C SER A 156 8.99 0.33 -20.64
N PRO A 157 9.62 0.97 -21.62
CA PRO A 157 8.94 1.93 -22.48
C PRO A 157 7.67 1.34 -23.11
N GLY A 158 6.54 2.05 -22.96
CA GLY A 158 5.24 1.62 -23.44
C GLY A 158 4.43 0.76 -22.47
N GLU A 159 5.02 0.23 -21.42
CA GLU A 159 4.28 -0.46 -20.35
C GLU A 159 3.55 0.53 -19.45
N ARG A 160 2.41 0.10 -18.94
CA ARG A 160 1.64 0.88 -17.95
C ARG A 160 0.90 -0.02 -16.98
N ILE A 161 0.85 0.37 -15.75
CA ILE A 161 -0.03 -0.26 -14.76
C ILE A 161 -1.45 0.27 -15.02
N GLY A 162 -2.32 -0.59 -15.51
CA GLY A 162 -3.71 -0.24 -15.84
C GLY A 162 -4.70 -0.53 -14.72
N ASN A 163 -4.41 -1.52 -13.87
CA ASN A 163 -5.28 -1.93 -12.78
C ASN A 163 -4.47 -2.12 -11.47
N LEU A 164 -5.14 -1.87 -10.35
CA LEU A 164 -4.61 -2.16 -9.02
C LEU A 164 -5.53 -3.14 -8.32
N VAL A 165 -4.98 -4.19 -7.71
CA VAL A 165 -5.74 -5.14 -6.90
C VAL A 165 -5.09 -5.27 -5.53
N LEU A 166 -5.87 -5.15 -4.46
CA LEU A 166 -5.40 -5.25 -3.08
C LEU A 166 -5.53 -6.71 -2.61
N MET A 167 -4.84 -7.62 -3.33
CA MET A 167 -4.93 -9.08 -3.18
C MET A 167 -3.60 -9.73 -2.86
N GLY A 168 -2.58 -8.94 -2.52
CA GLY A 168 -1.28 -9.41 -2.07
C GLY A 168 -1.33 -9.94 -0.63
N MET A 169 -0.29 -9.66 0.13
CA MET A 169 -0.23 -10.05 1.54
C MET A 169 -1.18 -9.21 2.39
N GLY A 170 -2.02 -9.88 3.20
CA GLY A 170 -2.92 -9.22 4.15
C GLY A 170 -4.38 -9.10 3.71
N GLU A 171 -5.22 -8.57 4.60
CA GLU A 171 -6.65 -8.31 4.39
C GLU A 171 -6.92 -6.80 4.50
N PRO A 172 -7.42 -6.15 3.43
CA PRO A 172 -7.69 -4.71 3.44
C PRO A 172 -8.61 -4.22 4.55
N LEU A 173 -9.61 -5.02 4.93
CA LEU A 173 -10.55 -4.65 6.00
C LEU A 173 -9.92 -4.72 7.39
N HIS A 174 -8.84 -5.49 7.58
CA HIS A 174 -8.06 -5.49 8.82
C HIS A 174 -7.12 -4.29 8.93
N ASN A 175 -6.70 -3.71 7.81
CA ASN A 175 -5.91 -2.49 7.73
C ASN A 175 -6.73 -1.36 7.09
N TYR A 176 -7.93 -1.12 7.61
CA TYR A 176 -8.94 -0.29 6.95
C TYR A 176 -8.46 1.15 6.74
N ASP A 177 -8.00 1.83 7.80
CA ASP A 177 -7.67 3.26 7.76
C ASP A 177 -6.50 3.55 6.80
N ALA A 178 -5.41 2.78 6.91
CA ALA A 178 -4.28 2.95 6.00
C ALA A 178 -4.64 2.58 4.55
N THR A 179 -5.50 1.58 4.35
CA THR A 179 -6.00 1.20 3.03
C THR A 179 -6.84 2.31 2.41
N VAL A 180 -7.79 2.89 3.17
CA VAL A 180 -8.61 4.01 2.69
C VAL A 180 -7.73 5.22 2.37
N LYS A 181 -6.80 5.56 3.24
CA LYS A 181 -5.87 6.67 3.02
C LYS A 181 -5.02 6.46 1.76
N ALA A 182 -4.47 5.25 1.58
CA ALA A 182 -3.73 4.90 0.36
C ALA A 182 -4.60 5.03 -0.89
N LEU A 183 -5.87 4.60 -0.83
CA LEU A 183 -6.81 4.75 -1.94
C LEU A 183 -7.10 6.22 -2.28
N VAL A 184 -7.29 7.08 -1.27
CA VAL A 184 -7.46 8.54 -1.49
C VAL A 184 -6.27 9.08 -2.29
N ILE A 185 -5.05 8.72 -1.93
CA ILE A 185 -3.83 9.17 -2.61
C ILE A 185 -3.74 8.59 -4.03
N LEU A 186 -3.97 7.27 -4.20
CA LEU A 186 -3.87 6.58 -5.49
C LEU A 186 -4.90 7.08 -6.52
N LEU A 187 -6.08 7.48 -6.05
CA LEU A 187 -7.18 7.97 -6.90
C LEU A 187 -7.11 9.48 -7.15
N HIS A 188 -6.29 10.21 -6.40
CA HIS A 188 -6.26 11.67 -6.45
C HIS A 188 -5.80 12.19 -7.82
N PRO A 189 -6.56 13.12 -8.46
CA PRO A 189 -6.29 13.58 -9.84
C PRO A 189 -4.95 14.32 -10.00
N LEU A 190 -4.41 14.93 -8.94
CA LEU A 190 -3.11 15.59 -8.94
C LEU A 190 -1.93 14.63 -8.71
N GLY A 191 -2.20 13.37 -8.40
CA GLY A 191 -1.20 12.34 -8.13
C GLY A 191 -1.17 11.26 -9.20
N LEU A 192 -1.37 10.00 -8.78
CA LEU A 192 -1.36 8.82 -9.65
C LEU A 192 -2.61 8.71 -10.52
N ALA A 193 -3.72 9.33 -10.12
CA ALA A 193 -4.97 9.48 -10.87
C ALA A 193 -5.59 8.16 -11.39
N TYR A 194 -5.47 7.06 -10.62
CA TYR A 194 -6.14 5.81 -11.00
C TYR A 194 -7.65 5.97 -10.93
N PRO A 195 -8.39 5.63 -12.00
CA PRO A 195 -9.86 5.70 -11.93
C PRO A 195 -10.39 4.62 -10.98
N PRO A 196 -11.43 4.90 -10.16
CA PRO A 196 -11.97 3.97 -9.16
C PRO A 196 -12.32 2.58 -9.72
N ARG A 197 -12.83 2.51 -10.96
CA ARG A 197 -13.16 1.25 -11.66
C ARG A 197 -11.96 0.36 -11.94
N ARG A 198 -10.74 0.88 -11.81
CA ARG A 198 -9.47 0.16 -12.02
C ARG A 198 -8.82 -0.29 -10.73
N VAL A 199 -9.48 -0.06 -9.59
CA VAL A 199 -8.99 -0.49 -8.29
C VAL A 199 -9.95 -1.51 -7.70
N THR A 200 -9.50 -2.74 -7.55
CA THR A 200 -10.32 -3.86 -7.03
C THR A 200 -9.89 -4.21 -5.61
N ARG A 201 -10.88 -4.33 -4.74
CA ARG A 201 -10.74 -4.83 -3.36
C ARG A 201 -11.58 -6.09 -3.23
N PRO A 202 -11.00 -7.28 -3.16
CA PRO A 202 -11.76 -8.43 -2.71
C PRO A 202 -11.94 -8.32 -1.21
N THR A 203 -13.16 -8.34 -0.77
CA THR A 203 -13.47 -8.54 0.64
C THR A 203 -14.09 -9.92 0.76
N ARG A 204 -13.53 -10.79 1.59
CA ARG A 204 -14.27 -11.97 2.01
C ARG A 204 -15.47 -11.51 2.83
N ARG A 205 -16.65 -11.56 2.26
CA ARG A 205 -17.86 -11.61 3.09
C ARG A 205 -17.71 -12.82 4.01
N PRO A 206 -17.74 -12.67 5.34
CA PRO A 206 -17.92 -13.82 6.19
C PRO A 206 -19.22 -14.47 5.71
N ARG A 207 -19.13 -15.71 5.22
CA ARG A 207 -20.34 -16.50 5.00
C ARG A 207 -21.03 -16.56 6.35
N SER A 208 -22.15 -15.86 6.48
CA SER A 208 -23.09 -16.14 7.55
C SER A 208 -23.36 -17.63 7.43
N ARG A 209 -22.90 -18.41 8.40
CA ARG A 209 -23.37 -19.78 8.56
C ARG A 209 -24.85 -19.66 8.91
N SER A 210 -25.71 -19.69 7.91
CA SER A 210 -27.08 -20.08 8.11
C SER A 210 -27.03 -21.54 8.60
N ARG A 211 -27.01 -21.71 9.90
CA ARG A 211 -27.36 -23.00 10.50
C ARG A 211 -28.82 -23.21 10.13
N SER A 212 -29.04 -23.96 9.07
CA SER A 212 -30.34 -24.63 8.93
C SER A 212 -30.47 -25.53 10.15
N PRO A 213 -31.56 -25.42 10.93
CA PRO A 213 -31.80 -26.36 12.02
C PRO A 213 -31.89 -27.77 11.42
N PRO A 214 -31.39 -28.80 12.10
CA PRO A 214 -31.55 -30.17 11.63
C PRO A 214 -33.04 -30.45 11.50
N SER A 215 -33.47 -30.88 10.31
CA SER A 215 -34.82 -31.33 10.07
C SER A 215 -35.14 -32.45 11.09
N SER A 216 -36.13 -32.23 11.94
CA SER A 216 -36.68 -33.23 12.84
C SER A 216 -37.24 -34.38 11.98
N ARG A 217 -36.52 -35.49 11.95
CA ARG A 217 -37.06 -36.73 11.40
C ARG A 217 -38.21 -37.16 12.32
N SER A 218 -39.42 -37.18 11.80
CA SER A 218 -40.53 -37.84 12.42
C SER A 218 -40.21 -39.31 12.66
N PRO A 219 -40.57 -39.89 13.81
CA PRO A 219 -40.36 -41.30 14.07
C PRO A 219 -41.25 -42.14 13.12
N ALA A 220 -40.66 -43.19 12.55
CA ALA A 220 -41.36 -44.13 11.71
C ALA A 220 -42.45 -44.86 12.53
N SER A 221 -43.67 -44.98 11.95
CA SER A 221 -44.75 -45.75 12.49
C SER A 221 -44.38 -47.24 12.56
N PRO A 222 -44.79 -48.00 13.63
CA PRO A 222 -44.50 -49.42 13.76
C PRO A 222 -45.29 -50.25 12.75
N PRO A 223 -44.83 -51.44 12.36
CA PRO A 223 -45.50 -52.31 11.42
C PRO A 223 -46.76 -52.92 12.07
N ARG A 224 -47.87 -52.97 11.31
CA ARG A 224 -49.05 -53.71 11.69
C ARG A 224 -48.81 -55.23 11.55
N SER A 225 -49.05 -55.95 12.62
CA SER A 225 -49.06 -57.44 12.66
C SER A 225 -50.29 -58.03 12.01
N PRO A 226 -50.23 -59.31 11.56
CA PRO A 226 -51.21 -59.96 10.65
C PRO A 226 -52.59 -60.20 11.19
#